data_47531f6c009419df2bdd097e48880741
#
_entry.id   47531f6c009419df2bdd097e48880741
#
_cell.length_a   1.000
_cell.length_b   1.000
_cell.length_c   1.000
_cell.angle_alpha   90.00
_cell.angle_beta   90.00
_cell.angle_gamma   90.00
#
_symmetry.space_group_name_H-M   'P 1'
#
loop_
_entity.id
_entity.type
_entity.pdbx_description
1 polymer ?
#
loop_
_entity_poly.entity_id
_entity_poly.type
_entity_poly.pdbx_seq_one_letter_code
_entity_poly.pdbx_strand_id
1 'polypeptide(L)'
;MLECMKAFKGITFFCVFLLIHILISCSNIMGYGVVLWSVPEENLYDGDIVPVYIKSNINQVYVVGIPGTERKIEIPLWQITEPVSKKEAEKNALRFQEYKGVYASVMSDGLLVRYEPTNTARQVYRLKEGEIIKVLYKGQGVPVTGLEGDWLRVIMEDGTIGWRFSHNLNIFNEADGLPTPAVDETVDETLESVLKTRWYPESYQTMITNNTIDIDVINPSHGFITGAQSKITELIMPSFSLSYAYEGVNKIDKNIYEFINTPLTMTIRNTSSIVIQYKDGLGKSYSYSFTVLANNPADVIAAEKTRRQLLFNALLSSGPSYSSSNYGALQFIEGNSFIWTGYSLLSPSVIPSGAGSRGKVDLKYFLGKELSFVYDGIISLSFDSRDDEICFFYKLEETGLRLEHLPFSFITNNTAERQSANPLVMFFAR
;
A
#
# COMPACT_ATOMS: atom_id res chain seq x y z
N MET A 1 10.79 88.41 -14.52
CA MET A 1 10.57 87.09 -15.13
C MET A 1 11.79 86.15 -15.06
N LEU A 2 13.01 86.68 -15.10
CA LEU A 2 14.24 85.80 -15.03
C LEU A 2 14.56 85.29 -13.63
N GLU A 3 14.22 86.01 -12.56
CA GLU A 3 14.48 85.53 -11.20
C GLU A 3 13.53 84.46 -10.74
N CYS A 4 12.28 84.49 -11.22
CA CYS A 4 11.30 83.39 -10.90
C CYS A 4 11.66 82.04 -11.57
N MET A 5 12.29 82.07 -12.70
CA MET A 5 12.78 80.89 -13.46
C MET A 5 13.99 80.25 -12.77
N LYS A 6 14.86 81.03 -12.12
CA LYS A 6 16.00 80.47 -11.34
C LYS A 6 15.59 79.79 -10.05
N ALA A 7 14.62 80.38 -9.34
CA ALA A 7 14.04 79.78 -8.15
C ALA A 7 13.32 78.46 -8.46
N PHE A 8 12.59 78.38 -9.59
CA PHE A 8 11.90 77.15 -9.99
C PHE A 8 12.85 76.04 -10.45
N LYS A 9 13.99 76.35 -11.09
CA LYS A 9 15.03 75.34 -11.41
C LYS A 9 15.75 74.85 -10.21
N GLY A 10 15.97 75.70 -9.16
CA GLY A 10 16.59 75.30 -7.92
C GLY A 10 15.72 74.32 -7.08
N ILE A 11 14.40 74.60 -7.06
CA ILE A 11 13.43 73.74 -6.36
C ILE A 11 13.26 72.40 -7.08
N THR A 12 13.24 72.37 -8.43
CA THR A 12 13.15 71.13 -9.16
C THR A 12 14.39 70.25 -8.99
N PHE A 13 15.58 70.86 -8.97
CA PHE A 13 16.85 70.13 -8.76
C PHE A 13 16.95 69.59 -7.33
N PHE A 14 16.50 70.35 -6.36
CA PHE A 14 16.44 69.92 -4.95
C PHE A 14 15.44 68.76 -4.71
N CYS A 15 14.26 68.85 -5.37
CA CYS A 15 13.28 67.75 -5.32
C CYS A 15 13.76 66.48 -5.99
N VAL A 16 14.48 66.60 -7.15
CA VAL A 16 15.05 65.43 -7.85
C VAL A 16 16.21 64.82 -7.00
N PHE A 17 17.02 65.67 -6.34
CA PHE A 17 18.09 65.16 -5.46
C PHE A 17 17.52 64.52 -4.21
N LEU A 18 16.43 65.02 -3.63
CA LEU A 18 15.71 64.43 -2.53
C LEU A 18 15.00 63.11 -2.90
N LEU A 19 14.45 63.00 -4.15
CA LEU A 19 13.86 61.77 -4.65
C LEU A 19 14.91 60.68 -4.91
N ILE A 20 16.14 61.03 -5.30
CA ILE A 20 17.25 60.08 -5.49
C ILE A 20 17.72 59.52 -4.14
N HIS A 21 17.65 60.29 -3.05
CA HIS A 21 17.99 59.78 -1.74
C HIS A 21 16.92 58.89 -1.11
N ILE A 22 15.67 58.91 -1.58
CA ILE A 22 14.59 58.03 -1.08
C ILE A 22 14.69 56.61 -1.70
N LEU A 23 15.45 56.42 -2.79
CA LEU A 23 15.63 55.15 -3.47
C LEU A 23 16.80 54.32 -2.92
N ILE A 24 17.59 54.84 -1.96
CA ILE A 24 18.53 54.04 -1.22
C ILE A 24 17.74 53.37 -0.07
N SER A 25 16.93 52.39 -0.42
CA SER A 25 16.38 51.44 0.55
C SER A 25 17.56 50.68 1.15
N CYS A 26 18.11 51.22 2.23
CA CYS A 26 19.06 50.50 3.09
C CYS A 26 18.31 49.28 3.64
N SER A 27 18.40 48.13 2.99
CA SER A 27 17.96 46.89 3.58
C SER A 27 18.88 46.66 4.77
N ASN A 28 18.41 47.04 5.98
CA ASN A 28 19.15 46.81 7.20
C ASN A 28 19.39 45.32 7.38
N ILE A 29 20.66 44.94 7.37
CA ILE A 29 21.09 43.59 7.73
C ILE A 29 20.78 43.40 9.21
N MET A 30 19.95 42.40 9.52
CA MET A 30 19.58 42.03 10.88
C MET A 30 20.77 41.38 11.62
N GLY A 31 21.61 40.68 10.88
CA GLY A 31 22.79 39.97 11.37
C GLY A 31 23.37 39.05 10.31
N TYR A 32 24.25 38.16 10.73
CA TYR A 32 24.87 37.14 9.90
C TYR A 32 24.64 35.76 10.51
N GLY A 33 24.24 34.81 9.69
CA GLY A 33 24.06 33.42 10.07
C GLY A 33 25.08 32.53 9.37
N VAL A 34 25.37 31.37 9.95
CA VAL A 34 26.18 30.33 9.34
C VAL A 34 25.23 29.28 8.76
N VAL A 35 25.38 28.92 7.50
CA VAL A 35 24.62 27.87 6.86
C VAL A 35 24.97 26.51 7.50
N LEU A 36 23.98 25.75 7.93
CA LEU A 36 24.13 24.44 8.57
C LEU A 36 23.83 23.28 7.63
N TRP A 37 23.03 23.54 6.61
CA TRP A 37 22.65 22.54 5.60
C TRP A 37 22.71 23.19 4.23
N SER A 38 23.47 22.60 3.30
CA SER A 38 23.69 23.14 1.95
C SER A 38 22.39 23.26 1.15
N VAL A 39 22.35 24.27 0.27
CA VAL A 39 21.34 24.50 -0.75
C VAL A 39 22.06 24.66 -2.08
N PRO A 40 22.53 23.57 -2.71
CA PRO A 40 23.40 23.59 -3.88
C PRO A 40 22.79 24.34 -5.08
N GLU A 41 21.45 24.29 -5.25
CA GLU A 41 20.69 24.97 -6.32
C GLU A 41 20.87 26.49 -6.24
N GLU A 42 21.14 27.01 -5.05
CA GLU A 42 21.35 28.43 -4.78
C GLU A 42 22.81 28.79 -4.55
N ASN A 43 23.74 27.86 -4.77
CA ASN A 43 25.17 27.99 -4.48
C ASN A 43 25.45 28.41 -3.03
N LEU A 44 24.68 27.90 -2.08
CA LEU A 44 24.93 28.04 -0.65
C LEU A 44 25.35 26.70 -0.08
N TYR A 45 26.50 26.71 0.59
CA TYR A 45 27.07 25.52 1.20
C TYR A 45 27.18 25.67 2.71
N ASP A 46 27.10 24.59 3.42
CA ASP A 46 27.25 24.59 4.87
C ASP A 46 28.62 25.18 5.27
N GLY A 47 28.60 25.94 6.35
CA GLY A 47 29.76 26.76 6.79
C GLY A 47 29.84 28.15 6.11
N ASP A 48 29.06 28.43 5.08
CA ASP A 48 28.99 29.77 4.47
C ASP A 48 28.32 30.76 5.44
N ILE A 49 28.83 32.01 5.44
CA ILE A 49 28.30 33.09 6.26
C ILE A 49 27.44 33.99 5.40
N VAL A 50 26.16 34.06 5.72
CA VAL A 50 25.19 34.82 4.94
C VAL A 50 24.62 36.00 5.73
N PRO A 51 24.40 37.17 5.08
CA PRO A 51 23.65 38.27 5.69
C PRO A 51 22.16 37.92 5.77
N VAL A 52 21.57 38.15 6.93
CA VAL A 52 20.15 37.93 7.19
C VAL A 52 19.44 39.27 7.27
N TYR A 53 18.37 39.42 6.51
CA TYR A 53 17.62 40.65 6.37
C TYR A 53 16.29 40.62 7.14
N ILE A 54 15.58 39.50 7.08
CA ILE A 54 14.25 39.34 7.68
C ILE A 54 14.14 37.98 8.36
N LYS A 55 13.46 37.93 9.50
CA LYS A 55 13.02 36.68 10.15
C LYS A 55 11.48 36.63 10.10
N SER A 56 10.92 35.64 9.42
CA SER A 56 9.48 35.36 9.43
C SER A 56 9.17 34.23 10.39
N ASN A 57 8.59 34.53 11.54
CA ASN A 57 8.13 33.52 12.48
C ASN A 57 6.84 32.82 12.02
N ILE A 58 6.08 33.45 11.13
CA ILE A 58 4.86 32.86 10.55
C ILE A 58 5.24 31.76 9.56
N ASN A 59 6.12 32.08 8.62
CA ASN A 59 6.56 31.13 7.57
C ASN A 59 7.74 30.27 8.01
N GLN A 60 8.30 30.49 9.20
CA GLN A 60 9.46 29.78 9.73
C GLN A 60 10.70 29.86 8.80
N VAL A 61 10.94 31.07 8.21
CA VAL A 61 12.05 31.30 7.26
C VAL A 61 12.85 32.53 7.63
N TYR A 62 14.11 32.54 7.21
CA TYR A 62 14.93 33.74 7.09
C TYR A 62 15.01 34.16 5.61
N VAL A 63 15.02 35.49 5.35
CA VAL A 63 15.45 36.06 4.07
C VAL A 63 16.93 36.34 4.18
N VAL A 64 17.73 35.62 3.37
CA VAL A 64 19.20 35.73 3.38
C VAL A 64 19.71 36.20 2.04
N GLY A 65 20.88 36.85 2.03
CA GLY A 65 21.57 37.23 0.80
C GLY A 65 22.56 36.15 0.37
N ILE A 66 22.62 35.89 -0.91
CA ILE A 66 23.59 34.96 -1.47
C ILE A 66 24.93 35.67 -1.61
N PRO A 67 26.03 35.16 -1.00
CA PRO A 67 27.34 35.79 -1.06
C PRO A 67 27.80 36.07 -2.49
N GLY A 68 28.31 37.30 -2.72
CA GLY A 68 28.80 37.72 -4.06
C GLY A 68 27.71 38.09 -5.06
N THR A 69 26.44 38.14 -4.66
CA THR A 69 25.32 38.56 -5.51
C THR A 69 24.40 39.55 -4.78
N GLU A 70 23.47 40.17 -5.51
CA GLU A 70 22.41 41.01 -4.94
C GLU A 70 21.12 40.21 -4.65
N ARG A 71 21.13 38.89 -4.97
CA ARG A 71 19.95 38.05 -4.79
C ARG A 71 19.70 37.74 -3.30
N LYS A 72 18.43 37.66 -2.98
CA LYS A 72 17.94 37.23 -1.66
C LYS A 72 17.01 36.06 -1.84
N ILE A 73 17.11 35.09 -0.96
CA ILE A 73 16.26 33.89 -0.95
C ILE A 73 15.67 33.66 0.45
N GLU A 74 14.60 32.91 0.50
CA GLU A 74 14.03 32.40 1.74
C GLU A 74 14.58 31.02 2.02
N ILE A 75 15.07 30.79 3.24
CA ILE A 75 15.49 29.48 3.72
C ILE A 75 14.89 29.22 5.10
N PRO A 76 14.58 27.96 5.45
CA PRO A 76 14.04 27.59 6.77
C PRO A 76 14.93 28.08 7.93
N LEU A 77 14.30 28.47 9.05
CA LEU A 77 15.02 28.97 10.22
C LEU A 77 16.10 28.02 10.73
N TRP A 78 15.89 26.72 10.58
CA TRP A 78 16.80 25.69 11.07
C TRP A 78 18.03 25.50 10.17
N GLN A 79 18.00 25.94 8.90
CA GLN A 79 19.11 25.75 7.96
C GLN A 79 20.29 26.69 8.20
N ILE A 80 20.11 27.71 9.02
CA ILE A 80 21.20 28.60 9.45
C ILE A 80 21.19 28.80 10.95
N THR A 81 22.32 29.22 11.51
CA THR A 81 22.39 29.66 12.91
C THR A 81 21.60 30.94 13.14
N GLU A 82 21.23 31.24 14.39
CA GLU A 82 20.64 32.52 14.71
C GLU A 82 21.57 33.67 14.26
N PRO A 83 20.99 34.76 13.68
CA PRO A 83 21.76 35.90 13.21
C PRO A 83 22.46 36.60 14.37
N VAL A 84 23.76 36.80 14.22
CA VAL A 84 24.65 37.49 15.18
C VAL A 84 25.48 38.53 14.44
N SER A 85 26.40 39.21 15.16
CA SER A 85 27.37 40.10 14.49
C SER A 85 28.27 39.30 13.52
N LYS A 86 28.76 39.94 12.45
CA LYS A 86 29.58 39.29 11.45
C LYS A 86 30.80 38.59 12.07
N LYS A 87 31.49 39.25 13.00
CA LYS A 87 32.66 38.71 13.71
C LYS A 87 32.31 37.47 14.55
N GLU A 88 31.12 37.44 15.11
CA GLU A 88 30.63 36.30 15.89
C GLU A 88 30.20 35.14 14.99
N ALA A 89 29.56 35.43 13.84
CA ALA A 89 29.28 34.43 12.83
C ALA A 89 30.54 33.78 12.28
N GLU A 90 31.61 34.56 12.01
CA GLU A 90 32.91 34.02 11.61
C GLU A 90 33.51 33.09 12.68
N LYS A 91 33.41 33.45 13.97
CA LYS A 91 33.81 32.59 15.07
C LYS A 91 32.99 31.31 15.16
N ASN A 92 31.68 31.43 14.97
CA ASN A 92 30.78 30.28 15.01
C ASN A 92 31.02 29.33 13.83
N ALA A 93 31.31 29.85 12.63
CA ALA A 93 31.66 29.04 11.46
C ALA A 93 32.87 28.12 11.69
N LEU A 94 33.83 28.56 12.45
CA LEU A 94 35.03 27.73 12.81
C LEU A 94 34.62 26.42 13.51
N ARG A 95 33.52 26.41 14.25
CA ARG A 95 33.04 25.22 14.97
C ARG A 95 32.58 24.11 13.99
N PHE A 96 32.09 24.50 12.84
CA PHE A 96 31.56 23.58 11.84
C PHE A 96 32.58 23.25 10.75
N GLN A 97 33.74 23.89 10.73
CA GLN A 97 34.72 23.83 9.64
C GLN A 97 35.25 22.42 9.39
N GLU A 98 35.53 21.64 10.45
CA GLU A 98 36.02 20.27 10.35
C GLU A 98 35.01 19.33 9.67
N TYR A 99 33.72 19.62 9.79
CA TYR A 99 32.64 18.82 9.26
C TYR A 99 31.89 19.54 8.12
N LYS A 100 32.54 20.53 7.48
CA LYS A 100 32.00 21.20 6.29
C LYS A 100 31.87 20.17 5.17
N GLY A 101 30.63 20.09 4.55
CA GLY A 101 30.32 19.11 3.52
C GLY A 101 30.14 17.68 4.05
N VAL A 102 30.19 17.42 5.36
CA VAL A 102 30.09 16.06 5.90
C VAL A 102 28.64 15.72 6.26
N TYR A 103 28.15 14.69 5.62
CA TYR A 103 26.84 14.09 5.85
C TYR A 103 26.97 12.64 6.27
N ALA A 104 25.88 12.02 6.69
CA ALA A 104 25.85 10.59 6.97
C ALA A 104 24.52 9.98 6.47
N SER A 105 24.63 8.81 5.85
CA SER A 105 23.49 7.95 5.52
C SER A 105 23.29 6.93 6.63
N VAL A 106 22.05 6.73 7.01
CA VAL A 106 21.65 5.81 8.08
C VAL A 106 21.62 4.38 7.53
N MET A 107 22.36 3.46 8.14
CA MET A 107 22.55 2.09 7.66
C MET A 107 21.51 1.09 8.22
N SER A 108 20.70 1.48 9.18
CA SER A 108 19.65 0.62 9.76
C SER A 108 18.53 1.40 10.41
N ASP A 109 17.32 0.86 10.37
CA ASP A 109 16.15 1.46 10.99
C ASP A 109 16.25 1.63 12.50
N GLY A 110 15.59 2.69 12.99
CA GLY A 110 15.35 2.85 14.40
C GLY A 110 16.51 3.40 15.20
N LEU A 111 17.56 3.93 14.54
CA LEU A 111 18.69 4.56 15.23
C LEU A 111 18.22 5.80 15.99
N LEU A 112 18.60 5.87 17.28
CA LEU A 112 18.14 6.94 18.16
C LEU A 112 19.06 8.15 18.10
N VAL A 113 18.48 9.32 17.89
CA VAL A 113 19.13 10.62 18.15
C VAL A 113 18.72 11.09 19.53
N ARG A 114 19.67 11.55 20.31
CA ARG A 114 19.52 11.85 21.72
C ARG A 114 19.76 13.32 22.05
N TYR A 115 19.20 13.78 23.14
CA TYR A 115 19.38 15.15 23.61
C TYR A 115 20.81 15.43 24.09
N GLU A 116 21.46 14.44 24.71
CA GLU A 116 22.85 14.48 25.21
C GLU A 116 23.66 13.31 24.62
N PRO A 117 25.03 13.42 24.56
CA PRO A 117 25.89 12.40 23.99
C PRO A 117 26.09 11.21 24.96
N THR A 118 24.99 10.54 25.31
CA THR A 118 24.97 9.32 26.11
C THR A 118 23.79 8.43 25.69
N ASN A 119 23.97 7.10 25.75
CA ASN A 119 22.96 6.13 25.37
C ASN A 119 21.75 6.09 26.32
N THR A 120 21.83 6.70 27.48
CA THR A 120 20.73 6.81 28.46
C THR A 120 19.94 8.12 28.36
N ALA A 121 20.41 9.10 27.58
CA ALA A 121 19.72 10.38 27.42
C ALA A 121 18.39 10.23 26.68
N ARG A 122 17.51 11.20 26.91
CA ARG A 122 16.20 11.28 26.25
C ARG A 122 16.34 11.26 24.72
N GLN A 123 15.52 10.44 24.06
CA GLN A 123 15.38 10.43 22.62
C GLN A 123 14.73 11.73 22.13
N VAL A 124 15.28 12.31 21.06
CA VAL A 124 14.69 13.48 20.36
C VAL A 124 14.22 13.13 18.97
N TYR A 125 14.82 12.12 18.34
CA TYR A 125 14.45 11.66 16.98
C TYR A 125 14.74 10.17 16.83
N ARG A 126 14.09 9.52 15.86
CA ARG A 126 14.34 8.14 15.47
C ARG A 126 14.56 8.09 13.96
N LEU A 127 15.79 7.81 13.58
CA LEU A 127 16.23 7.73 12.18
C LEU A 127 15.70 6.47 11.51
N LYS A 128 15.45 6.59 10.19
CA LYS A 128 15.12 5.49 9.29
C LYS A 128 16.34 5.12 8.46
N GLU A 129 16.38 3.86 8.03
CA GLU A 129 17.39 3.40 7.07
C GLU A 129 17.34 4.21 5.77
N GLY A 130 18.48 4.59 5.23
CA GLY A 130 18.61 5.45 4.04
C GLY A 130 18.42 6.94 4.28
N GLU A 131 17.97 7.37 5.47
CA GLU A 131 17.83 8.78 5.80
C GLU A 131 19.19 9.49 5.80
N ILE A 132 19.27 10.66 5.19
CA ILE A 132 20.47 11.49 5.16
C ILE A 132 20.39 12.51 6.30
N ILE A 133 21.46 12.63 7.06
CA ILE A 133 21.59 13.60 8.13
C ILE A 133 22.87 14.40 7.95
N LYS A 134 22.84 15.67 8.33
CA LYS A 134 24.03 16.54 8.31
C LYS A 134 24.79 16.38 9.61
N VAL A 135 26.08 16.12 9.51
CA VAL A 135 26.99 16.12 10.67
C VAL A 135 27.50 17.55 10.90
N LEU A 136 27.28 18.09 12.10
CA LEU A 136 27.70 19.44 12.46
C LEU A 136 29.10 19.47 13.08
N TYR A 137 29.33 18.58 14.03
CA TYR A 137 30.64 18.43 14.71
C TYR A 137 30.66 17.18 15.58
N LYS A 138 31.85 16.72 15.93
CA LYS A 138 32.12 15.66 16.92
C LYS A 138 32.14 16.26 18.33
N GLY A 139 31.57 15.59 19.30
CA GLY A 139 31.58 15.97 20.71
C GLY A 139 32.12 14.88 21.60
N GLN A 140 32.45 15.29 22.81
CA GLN A 140 32.80 14.33 23.87
C GLN A 140 31.50 13.77 24.47
N GLY A 141 31.45 12.45 24.69
CA GLY A 141 30.26 11.78 25.25
C GLY A 141 30.64 10.49 25.95
N VAL A 142 29.62 9.84 26.55
CA VAL A 142 29.85 8.56 27.26
C VAL A 142 30.08 7.47 26.22
N PRO A 143 31.17 6.70 26.29
CA PRO A 143 31.43 5.57 25.39
C PRO A 143 30.24 4.57 25.43
N VAL A 144 29.91 4.02 24.27
CA VAL A 144 28.89 2.97 24.17
C VAL A 144 29.59 1.61 24.28
N THR A 145 29.29 0.88 25.34
CA THR A 145 29.96 -0.41 25.63
C THR A 145 29.79 -1.41 24.47
N GLY A 146 30.91 -1.93 23.99
CA GLY A 146 30.95 -2.93 22.91
C GLY A 146 30.78 -2.39 21.50
N LEU A 147 30.77 -1.06 21.33
CA LEU A 147 30.71 -0.42 20.02
C LEU A 147 31.84 0.60 19.86
N GLU A 148 32.48 0.57 18.70
CA GLU A 148 33.42 1.62 18.29
C GLU A 148 32.67 2.74 17.61
N GLY A 149 33.09 3.99 17.86
CA GLY A 149 32.52 5.18 17.24
C GLY A 149 32.61 6.43 18.09
N ASP A 150 32.07 7.50 17.55
CA ASP A 150 32.09 8.84 18.10
C ASP A 150 30.70 9.41 18.28
N TRP A 151 30.52 10.31 19.24
CA TRP A 151 29.29 11.10 19.36
C TRP A 151 29.35 12.29 18.39
N LEU A 152 28.41 12.30 17.44
CA LEU A 152 28.27 13.35 16.44
C LEU A 152 27.03 14.20 16.75
N ARG A 153 27.20 15.51 16.70
CA ARG A 153 26.09 16.46 16.71
C ARG A 153 25.54 16.50 15.29
N VAL A 154 24.26 16.17 15.13
CA VAL A 154 23.61 16.04 13.82
C VAL A 154 22.35 16.88 13.75
N ILE A 155 21.99 17.26 12.53
CA ILE A 155 20.73 17.92 12.22
C ILE A 155 20.02 17.10 11.11
N MET A 156 18.72 16.90 11.27
CA MET A 156 17.85 16.23 10.32
C MET A 156 17.17 17.25 9.41
N GLU A 157 16.58 16.79 8.31
CA GLU A 157 15.90 17.61 7.31
C GLU A 157 14.68 18.38 7.85
N ASP A 158 14.09 17.92 8.95
CA ASP A 158 13.02 18.63 9.67
C ASP A 158 13.51 19.71 10.63
N GLY A 159 14.84 19.90 10.73
CA GLY A 159 15.48 20.85 11.61
C GLY A 159 15.70 20.34 13.04
N THR A 160 15.34 19.12 13.36
CA THR A 160 15.63 18.52 14.67
C THR A 160 17.15 18.35 14.84
N ILE A 161 17.68 18.78 15.96
CA ILE A 161 19.12 18.69 16.27
C ILE A 161 19.33 17.81 17.50
N GLY A 162 20.27 16.86 17.39
CA GLY A 162 20.57 15.97 18.51
C GLY A 162 21.96 15.37 18.43
N TRP A 163 22.20 14.35 19.26
CA TRP A 163 23.42 13.58 19.31
C TRP A 163 23.19 12.17 18.81
N ARG A 164 24.01 11.73 17.89
CA ARG A 164 23.99 10.37 17.38
C ARG A 164 25.39 9.73 17.50
N PHE A 165 25.45 8.51 18.01
CA PHE A 165 26.67 7.71 17.98
C PHE A 165 26.93 7.22 16.56
N SER A 166 28.16 7.34 16.05
CA SER A 166 28.48 7.12 14.62
C SER A 166 28.31 5.67 14.14
N HIS A 167 28.16 4.71 15.05
CA HIS A 167 27.91 3.32 14.70
C HIS A 167 26.62 3.17 13.86
N ASN A 168 26.69 2.42 12.76
CA ASN A 168 25.62 2.27 11.75
C ASN A 168 25.30 3.58 11.00
N LEU A 169 26.27 4.48 10.87
CA LEU A 169 26.23 5.60 9.95
C LEU A 169 27.33 5.42 8.89
N ASN A 170 26.97 5.60 7.62
CA ASN A 170 27.94 5.75 6.54
C ASN A 170 28.21 7.24 6.35
N ILE A 171 29.40 7.71 6.79
CA ILE A 171 29.80 9.13 6.74
C ILE A 171 30.44 9.40 5.39
N PHE A 172 30.03 10.48 4.72
CA PHE A 172 30.53 10.88 3.41
C PHE A 172 30.65 12.39 3.30
N ASN A 173 31.39 12.86 2.31
CA ASN A 173 31.51 14.28 1.97
C ASN A 173 30.55 14.58 0.79
N GLU A 174 29.80 15.67 0.86
CA GLU A 174 28.92 16.15 -0.20
C GLU A 174 29.65 16.35 -1.55
N ALA A 175 30.94 16.76 -1.50
CA ALA A 175 31.75 16.94 -2.68
C ALA A 175 32.08 15.61 -3.42
N ASP A 176 32.01 14.48 -2.73
CA ASP A 176 32.22 13.14 -3.31
C ASP A 176 30.93 12.60 -3.96
N GLY A 177 29.85 13.40 -3.93
CA GLY A 177 28.49 13.03 -4.30
C GLY A 177 27.76 12.38 -3.12
N LEU A 178 26.43 12.38 -3.18
CA LEU A 178 25.63 11.51 -2.31
C LEU A 178 26.22 10.10 -2.47
N PRO A 179 26.48 9.35 -1.38
CA PRO A 179 26.72 7.95 -1.56
C PRO A 179 25.51 7.49 -2.37
N THR A 180 25.75 7.13 -3.62
CA THR A 180 24.85 6.20 -4.26
C THR A 180 24.66 5.16 -3.18
N PRO A 181 23.44 4.90 -2.66
CA PRO A 181 23.29 3.80 -1.74
C PRO A 181 24.10 2.72 -2.41
N ALA A 182 25.16 2.23 -1.74
CA ALA A 182 25.86 1.11 -2.28
C ALA A 182 24.70 0.19 -2.63
N VAL A 183 24.43 0.07 -3.92
CA VAL A 183 23.69 -1.06 -4.41
C VAL A 183 24.66 -2.14 -4.01
N ASP A 184 24.52 -2.54 -2.76
CA ASP A 184 25.01 -3.80 -2.32
C ASP A 184 24.35 -4.70 -3.37
N GLU A 185 25.15 -5.14 -4.34
CA GLU A 185 24.76 -6.21 -5.25
C GLU A 185 24.62 -7.51 -4.45
N THR A 186 24.35 -7.43 -3.15
CA THR A 186 23.67 -8.47 -2.44
C THR A 186 22.30 -8.52 -3.10
N VAL A 187 22.23 -9.45 -4.05
CA VAL A 187 21.01 -9.88 -4.71
C VAL A 187 19.94 -9.88 -3.64
N ASP A 188 18.91 -9.02 -3.76
CA ASP A 188 17.79 -9.04 -2.81
C ASP A 188 17.12 -10.41 -3.00
N GLU A 189 17.61 -11.41 -2.29
CA GLU A 189 17.16 -12.81 -2.40
C GLU A 189 15.65 -12.90 -2.19
N THR A 190 15.09 -12.00 -1.35
CA THR A 190 13.66 -11.91 -1.12
C THR A 190 12.96 -11.42 -2.39
N LEU A 191 13.44 -10.34 -2.99
CA LEU A 191 12.91 -9.83 -4.24
C LEU A 191 13.04 -10.85 -5.38
N GLU A 192 14.22 -11.48 -5.52
CA GLU A 192 14.41 -12.53 -6.53
C GLU A 192 13.44 -13.69 -6.37
N SER A 193 13.26 -14.17 -5.16
CA SER A 193 12.29 -15.23 -4.85
C SER A 193 10.87 -14.80 -5.22
N VAL A 194 10.47 -13.59 -4.83
CA VAL A 194 9.15 -13.03 -5.13
C VAL A 194 8.94 -12.88 -6.64
N LEU A 195 9.95 -12.42 -7.38
CA LEU A 195 9.88 -12.24 -8.83
C LEU A 195 9.79 -13.55 -9.61
N LYS A 196 10.26 -14.66 -9.07
CA LYS A 196 10.17 -16.02 -9.67
C LYS A 196 8.86 -16.73 -9.33
N THR A 197 8.08 -16.19 -8.40
CA THR A 197 6.88 -16.82 -7.85
C THR A 197 5.62 -16.45 -8.65
N ARG A 198 4.70 -17.42 -8.77
CA ARG A 198 3.33 -17.18 -9.26
C ARG A 198 2.44 -16.77 -8.08
N TRP A 199 1.76 -15.66 -8.22
CA TRP A 199 0.94 -15.07 -7.18
C TRP A 199 -0.55 -15.18 -7.51
N TYR A 200 -1.35 -15.69 -6.58
CA TYR A 200 -2.79 -15.85 -6.71
C TYR A 200 -3.56 -14.90 -5.79
N PRO A 201 -4.81 -14.50 -6.10
CA PRO A 201 -5.62 -13.71 -5.18
C PRO A 201 -5.72 -14.35 -3.80
N GLU A 202 -5.56 -13.56 -2.74
CA GLU A 202 -5.60 -14.06 -1.33
C GLU A 202 -6.95 -14.72 -1.01
N SER A 203 -8.05 -14.32 -1.66
CA SER A 203 -9.36 -14.95 -1.54
C SER A 203 -9.37 -16.43 -1.89
N TYR A 204 -8.46 -16.88 -2.78
CA TYR A 204 -8.34 -18.29 -3.15
C TYR A 204 -7.84 -19.13 -1.97
N GLN A 205 -6.84 -18.63 -1.25
CA GLN A 205 -6.37 -19.29 -0.03
C GLN A 205 -7.49 -19.42 1.01
N THR A 206 -8.31 -18.39 1.16
CA THR A 206 -9.46 -18.42 2.06
C THR A 206 -10.47 -19.48 1.66
N MET A 207 -10.83 -19.58 0.39
CA MET A 207 -11.73 -20.62 -0.12
C MET A 207 -11.16 -22.03 0.08
N ILE A 208 -9.87 -22.23 -0.16
CA ILE A 208 -9.18 -23.52 0.03
C ILE A 208 -9.15 -23.90 1.51
N THR A 209 -8.76 -22.97 2.39
CA THR A 209 -8.65 -23.21 3.84
C THR A 209 -10.01 -23.54 4.46
N ASN A 210 -11.07 -22.85 4.02
CA ASN A 210 -12.42 -23.09 4.51
C ASN A 210 -13.14 -24.26 3.81
N ASN A 211 -12.50 -24.83 2.79
CA ASN A 211 -13.11 -25.86 1.92
C ASN A 211 -14.44 -25.44 1.30
N THR A 212 -14.51 -24.17 0.86
CA THR A 212 -15.73 -23.55 0.27
C THR A 212 -15.44 -23.07 -1.16
N ILE A 213 -14.99 -24.01 -2.01
CA ILE A 213 -14.47 -23.70 -3.35
C ILE A 213 -15.59 -23.24 -4.30
N ASP A 214 -15.41 -22.02 -4.83
CA ASP A 214 -16.22 -21.49 -5.92
C ASP A 214 -15.47 -21.62 -7.25
N ILE A 215 -15.89 -22.57 -8.09
CA ILE A 215 -15.24 -22.79 -9.39
C ILE A 215 -15.59 -21.72 -10.44
N ASP A 216 -16.57 -20.87 -10.16
CA ASP A 216 -16.93 -19.75 -11.05
C ASP A 216 -16.04 -18.53 -10.77
N VAL A 217 -15.42 -18.47 -9.58
CA VAL A 217 -14.51 -17.41 -9.15
C VAL A 217 -13.04 -17.83 -9.31
N ILE A 218 -12.70 -19.04 -8.89
CA ILE A 218 -11.32 -19.53 -8.96
C ILE A 218 -10.93 -19.84 -10.41
N ASN A 219 -9.82 -19.23 -10.87
CA ASN A 219 -9.30 -19.45 -12.22
C ASN A 219 -7.76 -19.51 -12.17
N PRO A 220 -7.14 -20.54 -12.78
CA PRO A 220 -5.68 -20.69 -12.79
C PRO A 220 -4.94 -19.53 -13.48
N SER A 221 -5.61 -18.78 -14.36
CA SER A 221 -5.02 -17.62 -15.04
C SER A 221 -4.99 -16.37 -14.17
N HIS A 222 -5.87 -16.25 -13.18
CA HIS A 222 -5.93 -15.07 -12.33
C HIS A 222 -4.70 -14.93 -11.43
N GLY A 223 -4.36 -13.71 -11.09
CA GLY A 223 -3.29 -13.38 -10.16
C GLY A 223 -2.33 -12.33 -10.69
N PHE A 224 -1.17 -12.27 -10.07
CA PHE A 224 -0.10 -11.38 -10.46
C PHE A 224 1.08 -12.21 -11.00
N ILE A 225 1.48 -11.88 -12.21
CA ILE A 225 2.63 -12.46 -12.90
C ILE A 225 3.69 -11.37 -12.97
N THR A 226 4.81 -11.58 -12.33
CA THR A 226 5.90 -10.60 -12.28
C THR A 226 6.63 -10.46 -13.62
N GLY A 227 6.66 -11.51 -14.42
CA GLY A 227 7.30 -11.51 -15.74
C GLY A 227 8.81 -11.24 -15.68
N ALA A 228 9.51 -11.76 -14.69
CA ALA A 228 10.93 -11.47 -14.46
C ALA A 228 11.82 -11.72 -15.71
N GLN A 229 11.51 -12.74 -16.51
CA GLN A 229 12.25 -13.07 -17.72
C GLN A 229 11.78 -12.27 -18.95
N SER A 230 10.47 -12.12 -19.13
CA SER A 230 9.87 -11.42 -20.28
C SER A 230 9.90 -9.90 -20.14
N LYS A 231 10.14 -9.39 -18.93
CA LYS A 231 9.96 -7.98 -18.57
C LYS A 231 8.54 -7.44 -18.85
N ILE A 232 7.55 -8.34 -18.82
CA ILE A 232 6.13 -8.01 -18.95
C ILE A 232 5.42 -8.51 -17.69
N THR A 233 4.93 -7.59 -16.87
CA THR A 233 4.13 -7.93 -15.71
C THR A 233 2.65 -7.92 -16.04
N GLU A 234 1.89 -8.84 -15.45
CA GLU A 234 0.45 -8.96 -15.69
C GLU A 234 -0.31 -9.04 -14.35
N LEU A 235 -1.39 -8.28 -14.27
CA LEU A 235 -2.36 -8.31 -13.18
C LEU A 235 -3.72 -8.75 -13.74
N ILE A 236 -4.09 -10.01 -13.51
CA ILE A 236 -5.29 -10.63 -14.08
C ILE A 236 -6.28 -10.92 -12.96
N MET A 237 -7.42 -10.25 -13.01
CA MET A 237 -8.50 -10.35 -12.03
C MET A 237 -9.81 -10.72 -12.74
N PRO A 238 -10.85 -11.21 -12.05
CA PRO A 238 -12.11 -11.60 -12.69
C PRO A 238 -12.75 -10.53 -13.57
N SER A 239 -12.57 -9.25 -13.24
CA SER A 239 -13.22 -8.12 -13.92
C SER A 239 -12.31 -7.33 -14.86
N PHE A 240 -10.99 -7.56 -14.84
CA PHE A 240 -10.03 -6.84 -15.68
C PHE A 240 -8.70 -7.60 -15.83
N SER A 241 -7.95 -7.23 -16.84
CA SER A 241 -6.56 -7.65 -17.05
C SER A 241 -5.72 -6.45 -17.45
N LEU A 242 -4.56 -6.29 -16.79
CA LEU A 242 -3.57 -5.26 -17.08
C LEU A 242 -2.26 -5.94 -17.43
N SER A 243 -1.55 -5.40 -18.40
CA SER A 243 -0.23 -5.89 -18.83
C SER A 243 0.67 -4.70 -19.11
N TYR A 244 1.88 -4.70 -18.53
CA TYR A 244 2.85 -3.62 -18.68
C TYR A 244 4.25 -4.18 -18.93
N ALA A 245 4.92 -3.62 -19.94
CA ALA A 245 6.36 -3.80 -20.08
C ALA A 245 7.07 -2.93 -19.03
N TYR A 246 8.12 -3.47 -18.40
CA TYR A 246 8.91 -2.74 -17.40
C TYR A 246 10.43 -2.96 -17.63
N GLU A 247 11.24 -1.97 -17.28
CA GLU A 247 12.69 -2.04 -17.46
C GLU A 247 13.39 -2.74 -16.30
N GLY A 248 12.88 -2.55 -15.09
CA GLY A 248 13.45 -3.11 -13.87
C GLY A 248 12.48 -2.97 -12.69
N VAL A 249 12.88 -3.51 -11.55
CA VAL A 249 12.17 -3.34 -10.28
C VAL A 249 13.10 -2.59 -9.33
N ASN A 250 12.67 -1.40 -8.89
CA ASN A 250 13.42 -0.53 -8.02
C ASN A 250 12.83 -0.53 -6.61
N LYS A 251 13.69 -0.61 -5.59
CA LYS A 251 13.27 -0.51 -4.20
C LYS A 251 13.10 0.95 -3.83
N ILE A 252 11.87 1.35 -3.46
CA ILE A 252 11.54 2.73 -3.09
C ILE A 252 11.37 2.92 -1.57
N ASP A 253 11.17 1.82 -0.83
CA ASP A 253 11.13 1.81 0.64
C ASP A 253 11.47 0.39 1.13
N LYS A 254 11.55 0.16 2.42
CA LYS A 254 12.00 -1.06 3.08
C LYS A 254 11.48 -2.36 2.45
N ASN A 255 10.19 -2.41 2.14
CA ASN A 255 9.53 -3.57 1.52
C ASN A 255 8.68 -3.17 0.32
N ILE A 256 8.87 -1.97 -0.23
CA ILE A 256 8.08 -1.43 -1.33
C ILE A 256 8.97 -1.29 -2.56
N TYR A 257 8.47 -1.81 -3.66
CA TYR A 257 9.16 -1.87 -4.94
C TYR A 257 8.27 -1.29 -6.03
N GLU A 258 8.84 -0.54 -6.96
CA GLU A 258 8.16 -0.06 -8.15
C GLU A 258 8.61 -0.84 -9.39
N PHE A 259 7.70 -1.12 -10.28
CA PHE A 259 8.00 -1.62 -11.61
C PHE A 259 8.24 -0.42 -12.53
N ILE A 260 9.50 -0.17 -12.90
CA ILE A 260 9.92 1.02 -13.64
C ILE A 260 9.14 1.13 -14.95
N ASN A 261 8.59 2.33 -15.22
CA ASN A 261 7.74 2.66 -16.37
C ASN A 261 6.34 2.04 -16.32
N THR A 262 5.85 1.66 -15.14
CA THR A 262 4.48 1.16 -14.95
C THR A 262 3.78 1.90 -13.80
N PRO A 263 2.44 1.88 -13.73
CA PRO A 263 1.70 2.42 -12.59
C PRO A 263 1.63 1.43 -11.39
N LEU A 264 2.48 0.40 -11.36
CA LEU A 264 2.43 -0.67 -10.36
C LEU A 264 3.50 -0.49 -9.29
N THR A 265 3.08 -0.65 -8.04
CA THR A 265 3.98 -0.84 -6.91
C THR A 265 3.66 -2.14 -6.19
N MET A 266 4.68 -2.79 -5.67
CA MET A 266 4.59 -4.05 -4.93
C MET A 266 5.10 -3.87 -3.52
N THR A 267 4.30 -4.23 -2.54
CA THR A 267 4.73 -4.34 -1.13
C THR A 267 4.91 -5.81 -0.78
N ILE A 268 6.11 -6.21 -0.40
CA ILE A 268 6.41 -7.56 0.07
C ILE A 268 6.12 -7.62 1.58
N ARG A 269 5.08 -8.36 1.98
CA ARG A 269 4.77 -8.61 3.40
C ARG A 269 5.64 -9.73 3.98
N ASN A 270 5.80 -10.79 3.21
CA ASN A 270 6.69 -11.92 3.47
C ASN A 270 6.84 -12.76 2.18
N THR A 271 7.55 -13.89 2.25
CA THR A 271 7.81 -14.78 1.10
C THR A 271 6.55 -15.45 0.52
N SER A 272 5.42 -15.36 1.21
CA SER A 272 4.15 -15.98 0.79
C SER A 272 3.01 -14.97 0.59
N SER A 273 3.24 -13.68 0.82
CA SER A 273 2.20 -12.65 0.72
C SER A 273 2.77 -11.32 0.20
N ILE A 274 2.13 -10.79 -0.83
CA ILE A 274 2.44 -9.49 -1.42
C ILE A 274 1.16 -8.67 -1.62
N VAL A 275 1.33 -7.36 -1.74
CA VAL A 275 0.27 -6.44 -2.12
C VAL A 275 0.71 -5.69 -3.38
N ILE A 276 -0.13 -5.70 -4.39
CA ILE A 276 0.06 -4.91 -5.61
C ILE A 276 -0.87 -3.71 -5.55
N GLN A 277 -0.29 -2.53 -5.67
CA GLN A 277 -1.03 -1.29 -5.85
C GLN A 277 -0.94 -0.85 -7.30
N TYR A 278 -2.05 -0.37 -7.81
CA TYR A 278 -2.21 0.13 -9.16
C TYR A 278 -2.87 1.50 -9.12
N LYS A 279 -2.33 2.45 -9.87
CA LYS A 279 -2.94 3.78 -10.09
C LYS A 279 -3.51 3.84 -11.50
N ASP A 280 -4.80 4.13 -11.61
CA ASP A 280 -5.44 4.32 -12.92
C ASP A 280 -5.04 5.66 -13.56
N GLY A 281 -5.44 5.86 -14.82
CA GLY A 281 -5.17 7.09 -15.56
C GLY A 281 -5.80 8.37 -14.96
N LEU A 282 -6.70 8.23 -13.99
CA LEU A 282 -7.33 9.33 -13.24
C LEU A 282 -6.65 9.55 -11.86
N GLY A 283 -5.59 8.79 -11.55
CA GLY A 283 -4.85 8.87 -10.29
C GLY A 283 -5.50 8.15 -9.11
N LYS A 284 -6.59 7.41 -9.32
CA LYS A 284 -7.21 6.60 -8.29
C LYS A 284 -6.39 5.34 -8.01
N SER A 285 -6.12 5.07 -6.74
CA SER A 285 -5.35 3.91 -6.32
C SER A 285 -6.25 2.74 -5.96
N TYR A 286 -5.83 1.55 -6.40
CA TYR A 286 -6.44 0.27 -6.07
C TYR A 286 -5.37 -0.63 -5.44
N SER A 287 -5.79 -1.53 -4.55
CA SER A 287 -4.88 -2.41 -3.83
C SER A 287 -5.42 -3.83 -3.84
N TYR A 288 -4.57 -4.79 -4.21
CA TYR A 288 -4.92 -6.20 -4.33
C TYR A 288 -3.90 -7.04 -3.57
N SER A 289 -4.38 -7.92 -2.71
CA SER A 289 -3.54 -8.85 -1.94
C SER A 289 -3.42 -10.18 -2.66
N PHE A 290 -2.20 -10.70 -2.71
CA PHE A 290 -1.85 -11.96 -3.35
C PHE A 290 -1.08 -12.87 -2.41
N THR A 291 -1.21 -14.16 -2.65
CA THR A 291 -0.54 -15.21 -1.88
C THR A 291 -0.01 -16.31 -2.78
N VAL A 292 0.87 -17.12 -2.25
CA VAL A 292 1.30 -18.39 -2.83
C VAL A 292 0.32 -19.48 -2.40
N LEU A 293 -0.12 -20.29 -3.34
CA LEU A 293 -0.98 -21.44 -3.03
C LEU A 293 -0.15 -22.72 -2.95
N ALA A 294 -0.42 -23.54 -1.96
CA ALA A 294 0.18 -24.87 -1.84
C ALA A 294 -0.32 -25.83 -2.93
N ASN A 295 -1.58 -25.66 -3.35
CA ASN A 295 -2.22 -26.49 -4.38
C ASN A 295 -2.44 -25.68 -5.65
N ASN A 296 -2.24 -26.32 -6.80
CA ASN A 296 -2.56 -25.69 -8.08
C ASN A 296 -4.07 -25.44 -8.17
N PRO A 297 -4.53 -24.24 -8.54
CA PRO A 297 -5.95 -23.96 -8.71
C PRO A 297 -6.68 -24.90 -9.67
N ALA A 298 -6.01 -25.41 -10.70
CA ALA A 298 -6.60 -26.39 -11.61
C ALA A 298 -6.96 -27.72 -10.90
N ASP A 299 -6.10 -28.15 -9.98
CA ASP A 299 -6.35 -29.39 -9.19
C ASP A 299 -7.49 -29.15 -8.19
N VAL A 300 -7.56 -27.95 -7.58
CA VAL A 300 -8.63 -27.56 -6.67
C VAL A 300 -9.98 -27.55 -7.39
N ILE A 301 -10.03 -27.01 -8.62
CA ILE A 301 -11.23 -27.03 -9.48
C ILE A 301 -11.63 -28.46 -9.83
N ALA A 302 -10.68 -29.30 -10.19
CA ALA A 302 -10.95 -30.70 -10.53
C ALA A 302 -11.50 -31.48 -9.33
N ALA A 303 -10.93 -31.29 -8.16
CA ALA A 303 -11.41 -31.89 -6.90
C ALA A 303 -12.84 -31.44 -6.56
N GLU A 304 -13.15 -30.17 -6.71
CA GLU A 304 -14.51 -29.65 -6.46
C GLU A 304 -15.53 -30.18 -7.46
N LYS A 305 -15.19 -30.25 -8.75
CA LYS A 305 -16.05 -30.90 -9.77
C LYS A 305 -16.29 -32.37 -9.42
N THR A 306 -15.29 -33.08 -8.97
CA THR A 306 -15.42 -34.47 -8.51
C THR A 306 -16.32 -34.58 -7.28
N ARG A 307 -16.19 -33.68 -6.28
CA ARG A 307 -17.08 -33.63 -5.12
C ARG A 307 -18.54 -33.46 -5.53
N ARG A 308 -18.86 -32.48 -6.40
CA ARG A 308 -20.21 -32.24 -6.91
C ARG A 308 -20.78 -33.46 -7.62
N GLN A 309 -19.96 -34.12 -8.46
CA GLN A 309 -20.42 -35.32 -9.16
C GLN A 309 -20.65 -36.51 -8.24
N LEU A 310 -19.82 -36.70 -7.19
CA LEU A 310 -20.04 -37.75 -6.19
C LEU A 310 -21.35 -37.53 -5.41
N LEU A 311 -21.65 -36.30 -5.03
CA LEU A 311 -22.91 -35.96 -4.35
C LEU A 311 -24.11 -36.21 -5.27
N PHE A 312 -24.02 -35.83 -6.54
CA PHE A 312 -25.09 -36.11 -7.51
C PHE A 312 -25.29 -37.60 -7.75
N ASN A 313 -24.22 -38.37 -7.86
CA ASN A 313 -24.28 -39.82 -7.99
C ASN A 313 -24.93 -40.50 -6.77
N ALA A 314 -24.70 -39.97 -5.57
CA ALA A 314 -25.35 -40.44 -4.35
C ALA A 314 -26.87 -40.23 -4.41
N LEU A 315 -27.35 -39.09 -4.93
CA LEU A 315 -28.78 -38.83 -5.16
C LEU A 315 -29.37 -39.82 -6.16
N LEU A 316 -28.69 -40.08 -7.28
CA LEU A 316 -29.11 -41.07 -8.27
C LEU A 316 -29.16 -42.51 -7.71
N SER A 317 -28.12 -42.89 -6.96
CA SER A 317 -28.00 -44.25 -6.43
C SER A 317 -28.99 -44.54 -5.30
N SER A 318 -29.38 -43.53 -4.55
CA SER A 318 -30.37 -43.67 -3.47
C SER A 318 -31.83 -43.82 -3.97
N GLY A 319 -32.07 -43.57 -5.26
CA GLY A 319 -33.35 -43.69 -5.95
C GLY A 319 -33.51 -42.51 -6.91
N PRO A 320 -33.54 -42.75 -8.23
CA PRO A 320 -33.62 -41.66 -9.21
C PRO A 320 -34.97 -40.94 -9.21
N SER A 321 -36.01 -41.55 -8.66
CA SER A 321 -37.36 -41.01 -8.66
C SER A 321 -37.96 -40.99 -7.25
N TYR A 322 -38.55 -39.85 -6.89
CA TYR A 322 -39.16 -39.60 -5.59
C TYR A 322 -40.54 -39.00 -5.78
N SER A 323 -41.50 -39.37 -4.92
CA SER A 323 -42.88 -38.89 -5.04
C SER A 323 -43.42 -38.34 -3.69
N SER A 324 -44.21 -37.30 -3.76
CA SER A 324 -44.92 -36.70 -2.63
C SER A 324 -46.36 -36.41 -3.02
N SER A 325 -47.32 -36.75 -2.14
CA SER A 325 -48.74 -36.46 -2.38
C SER A 325 -49.05 -34.97 -2.53
N ASN A 326 -48.26 -34.10 -1.90
CA ASN A 326 -48.46 -32.65 -1.91
C ASN A 326 -47.55 -31.91 -2.88
N TYR A 327 -46.36 -32.44 -3.15
CA TYR A 327 -45.31 -31.72 -3.87
C TYR A 327 -44.92 -32.39 -5.19
N GLY A 328 -45.68 -33.41 -5.60
CA GLY A 328 -45.55 -34.07 -6.90
C GLY A 328 -44.40 -35.07 -6.97
N ALA A 329 -43.87 -35.25 -8.18
CA ALA A 329 -42.80 -36.20 -8.45
C ALA A 329 -41.53 -35.47 -8.88
N LEU A 330 -40.41 -35.79 -8.22
CA LEU A 330 -39.06 -35.29 -8.49
C LEU A 330 -38.18 -36.44 -8.93
N GLN A 331 -37.61 -36.31 -10.12
CA GLN A 331 -36.70 -37.30 -10.71
C GLN A 331 -35.37 -36.67 -11.03
N PHE A 332 -34.29 -37.31 -10.62
CA PHE A 332 -32.92 -36.96 -11.03
C PHE A 332 -32.50 -37.81 -12.24
N ILE A 333 -31.84 -37.17 -13.20
CA ILE A 333 -31.43 -37.79 -14.46
C ILE A 333 -29.95 -37.57 -14.67
N GLU A 334 -29.26 -38.54 -15.28
CA GLU A 334 -27.87 -38.42 -15.66
C GLU A 334 -27.55 -37.09 -16.37
N GLY A 335 -26.37 -36.56 -16.18
CA GLY A 335 -25.96 -35.27 -16.70
C GLY A 335 -26.46 -34.07 -15.85
N ASN A 336 -26.59 -34.30 -14.54
CA ASN A 336 -26.93 -33.27 -13.54
C ASN A 336 -28.25 -32.56 -13.90
N SER A 337 -29.27 -33.34 -14.24
CA SER A 337 -30.58 -32.81 -14.65
C SER A 337 -31.69 -33.36 -13.75
N PHE A 338 -32.85 -32.68 -13.72
CA PHE A 338 -34.01 -33.11 -13.01
C PHE A 338 -35.31 -32.92 -13.82
N ILE A 339 -36.32 -33.68 -13.44
CA ILE A 339 -37.72 -33.43 -13.79
C ILE A 339 -38.51 -33.31 -12.50
N TRP A 340 -39.27 -32.24 -12.33
CA TRP A 340 -40.17 -32.05 -11.20
C TRP A 340 -41.53 -31.67 -11.69
N THR A 341 -42.53 -32.50 -11.41
CA THR A 341 -43.93 -32.31 -11.82
C THR A 341 -44.82 -32.26 -10.59
N GLY A 342 -45.94 -31.56 -10.65
CA GLY A 342 -46.92 -31.50 -9.57
C GLY A 342 -46.56 -30.61 -8.38
N TYR A 343 -45.67 -29.66 -8.56
CA TYR A 343 -45.20 -28.73 -7.52
C TYR A 343 -46.06 -27.47 -7.32
N SER A 344 -47.35 -27.50 -7.76
CA SER A 344 -48.22 -26.33 -7.78
C SER A 344 -48.39 -25.63 -6.42
N LEU A 345 -48.27 -26.37 -5.30
CA LEU A 345 -48.34 -25.80 -3.95
C LEU A 345 -47.12 -24.95 -3.59
N LEU A 346 -46.00 -25.09 -4.33
CA LEU A 346 -44.78 -24.33 -4.12
C LEU A 346 -44.74 -23.03 -4.96
N SER A 347 -45.64 -22.90 -5.93
CA SER A 347 -45.68 -21.74 -6.82
C SER A 347 -46.80 -20.76 -6.37
N PRO A 348 -46.53 -19.44 -6.33
CA PRO A 348 -45.24 -18.79 -6.71
C PRO A 348 -44.27 -18.56 -5.55
N SER A 349 -44.56 -19.07 -4.36
CA SER A 349 -43.85 -18.71 -3.13
C SER A 349 -42.37 -19.20 -3.06
N VAL A 350 -42.10 -20.35 -3.64
CA VAL A 350 -40.76 -20.97 -3.68
C VAL A 350 -40.31 -21.17 -5.12
N ILE A 351 -41.14 -21.78 -5.93
CA ILE A 351 -40.89 -21.97 -7.37
C ILE A 351 -41.63 -20.88 -8.13
N PRO A 352 -40.90 -20.03 -8.89
CA PRO A 352 -41.55 -18.93 -9.62
C PRO A 352 -42.63 -19.41 -10.59
N SER A 353 -43.65 -18.57 -10.79
CA SER A 353 -44.70 -18.86 -11.77
C SER A 353 -44.12 -19.03 -13.18
N GLY A 354 -44.61 -20.06 -13.90
CA GLY A 354 -44.16 -20.35 -15.26
C GLY A 354 -42.84 -21.12 -15.34
N ALA A 355 -42.27 -21.57 -14.23
CA ALA A 355 -41.19 -22.53 -14.24
C ALA A 355 -41.67 -23.84 -14.93
N GLY A 356 -40.83 -24.36 -15.82
CA GLY A 356 -41.07 -25.64 -16.49
C GLY A 356 -40.95 -26.84 -15.57
N SER A 357 -41.03 -28.03 -16.10
CA SER A 357 -40.85 -29.25 -15.31
C SER A 357 -39.43 -29.81 -15.32
N ARG A 358 -38.52 -29.19 -16.06
CA ARG A 358 -37.15 -29.69 -16.26
C ARG A 358 -36.12 -28.61 -15.94
N GLY A 359 -34.93 -29.06 -15.60
CA GLY A 359 -33.82 -28.15 -15.34
C GLY A 359 -32.52 -28.85 -14.98
N LYS A 360 -31.58 -28.06 -14.45
CA LYS A 360 -30.26 -28.49 -14.01
C LYS A 360 -30.16 -28.52 -12.48
N VAL A 361 -29.38 -29.49 -12.01
CA VAL A 361 -29.00 -29.66 -10.60
C VAL A 361 -27.56 -29.26 -10.41
N ASP A 362 -27.28 -28.42 -9.43
CA ASP A 362 -25.91 -28.17 -8.97
C ASP A 362 -25.82 -28.42 -7.44
N LEU A 363 -24.65 -28.81 -6.99
CA LEU A 363 -24.31 -29.11 -5.61
C LEU A 363 -23.15 -28.24 -5.15
N LYS A 364 -23.14 -26.97 -5.59
CA LYS A 364 -22.02 -26.02 -5.44
C LYS A 364 -21.91 -25.41 -4.06
N TYR A 365 -22.98 -25.45 -3.26
CA TYR A 365 -23.01 -24.81 -1.96
C TYR A 365 -22.56 -25.76 -0.86
N PHE A 366 -22.10 -25.17 0.25
CA PHE A 366 -21.57 -25.87 1.40
C PHE A 366 -22.43 -25.66 2.64
N LEU A 367 -22.44 -26.64 3.53
CA LEU A 367 -23.10 -26.56 4.82
C LEU A 367 -22.13 -25.97 5.85
N GLY A 368 -22.62 -25.03 6.65
CA GLY A 368 -21.94 -24.66 7.89
C GLY A 368 -21.83 -25.83 8.84
N LYS A 369 -20.89 -25.76 9.80
CA LYS A 369 -20.52 -26.87 10.68
C LYS A 369 -21.74 -27.51 11.38
N GLU A 370 -22.66 -26.71 11.92
CA GLU A 370 -23.82 -27.22 12.64
C GLU A 370 -24.82 -27.92 11.71
N LEU A 371 -25.04 -27.36 10.51
CA LEU A 371 -25.96 -27.90 9.53
C LEU A 371 -25.47 -29.22 8.91
N SER A 372 -24.16 -29.43 8.86
CA SER A 372 -23.58 -30.68 8.34
C SER A 372 -23.87 -31.91 9.20
N PHE A 373 -24.35 -31.74 10.45
CA PHE A 373 -24.88 -32.83 11.28
C PHE A 373 -26.33 -33.19 10.98
N VAL A 374 -27.05 -32.26 10.30
CA VAL A 374 -28.50 -32.39 10.05
C VAL A 374 -28.78 -32.79 8.61
N TYR A 375 -28.04 -32.22 7.65
CA TYR A 375 -28.25 -32.38 6.22
C TYR A 375 -27.04 -33.04 5.55
N ASP A 376 -27.27 -33.69 4.40
CA ASP A 376 -26.22 -34.31 3.58
C ASP A 376 -25.63 -33.31 2.59
N GLY A 377 -26.33 -32.18 2.30
CA GLY A 377 -25.84 -31.13 1.43
C GLY A 377 -26.91 -30.11 1.06
N ILE A 378 -26.56 -29.26 0.10
CA ILE A 378 -27.44 -28.29 -0.51
C ILE A 378 -27.57 -28.60 -1.99
N ILE A 379 -28.81 -28.71 -2.44
CA ILE A 379 -29.15 -28.89 -3.86
C ILE A 379 -29.63 -27.56 -4.40
N SER A 380 -29.13 -27.17 -5.55
CA SER A 380 -29.56 -26.00 -6.29
C SER A 380 -30.25 -26.46 -7.58
N LEU A 381 -31.44 -25.96 -7.83
CA LEU A 381 -32.29 -26.29 -8.98
C LEU A 381 -32.50 -25.06 -9.84
N SER A 382 -32.09 -25.13 -11.12
CA SER A 382 -32.33 -24.11 -12.12
C SER A 382 -33.23 -24.68 -13.21
N PHE A 383 -34.46 -24.13 -13.33
CA PHE A 383 -35.40 -24.57 -14.37
C PHE A 383 -35.00 -24.03 -15.75
N ASP A 384 -35.13 -24.85 -16.80
CA ASP A 384 -34.69 -24.50 -18.17
C ASP A 384 -35.36 -23.23 -18.73
N SER A 385 -36.50 -22.87 -18.21
CA SER A 385 -37.28 -21.69 -18.62
C SER A 385 -36.91 -20.40 -17.88
N ARG A 386 -35.98 -20.46 -16.94
CA ARG A 386 -35.64 -19.35 -16.03
C ARG A 386 -34.16 -19.37 -15.63
N ASP A 387 -33.67 -18.18 -15.34
CA ASP A 387 -32.32 -17.99 -14.82
C ASP A 387 -32.26 -18.06 -13.28
N ASP A 388 -33.41 -18.13 -12.61
CA ASP A 388 -33.48 -18.17 -11.14
C ASP A 388 -33.03 -19.52 -10.61
N GLU A 389 -32.27 -19.48 -9.52
CA GLU A 389 -31.75 -20.64 -8.81
C GLU A 389 -32.54 -20.82 -7.50
N ILE A 390 -33.01 -22.03 -7.22
CA ILE A 390 -33.79 -22.37 -6.03
C ILE A 390 -33.00 -23.39 -5.23
N CYS A 391 -32.69 -23.07 -3.97
CA CYS A 391 -31.86 -23.90 -3.12
C CYS A 391 -32.64 -24.64 -2.06
N PHE A 392 -32.24 -25.86 -1.78
CA PHE A 392 -32.80 -26.69 -0.71
C PHE A 392 -31.69 -27.38 0.04
N PHE A 393 -31.78 -27.42 1.36
CA PHE A 393 -31.07 -28.44 2.13
C PHE A 393 -31.70 -29.81 1.79
N TYR A 394 -30.89 -30.84 1.66
CA TYR A 394 -31.36 -32.19 1.45
C TYR A 394 -30.83 -33.19 2.45
N LYS A 395 -31.62 -34.19 2.74
CA LYS A 395 -31.28 -35.37 3.53
C LYS A 395 -31.79 -36.61 2.83
N LEU A 396 -30.89 -37.58 2.58
CA LEU A 396 -31.25 -38.90 2.10
C LEU A 396 -31.63 -39.77 3.30
N GLU A 397 -32.86 -40.22 3.38
CA GLU A 397 -33.42 -41.10 4.40
C GLU A 397 -33.68 -42.50 3.84
N GLU A 398 -33.81 -43.50 4.69
CA GLU A 398 -34.08 -44.87 4.25
C GLU A 398 -35.28 -44.97 3.34
N THR A 399 -36.30 -44.17 3.59
CA THR A 399 -37.59 -44.23 2.90
C THR A 399 -37.76 -43.18 1.80
N GLY A 400 -36.81 -42.26 1.67
CA GLY A 400 -36.96 -41.21 0.68
C GLY A 400 -35.98 -40.02 0.78
N LEU A 401 -36.40 -38.91 0.28
CA LEU A 401 -35.63 -37.66 0.23
C LEU A 401 -36.42 -36.57 1.01
N ARG A 402 -35.76 -35.98 1.98
CA ARG A 402 -36.25 -34.77 2.66
C ARG A 402 -35.59 -33.56 2.04
N LEU A 403 -36.38 -32.57 1.65
CA LEU A 403 -35.97 -31.26 1.18
C LEU A 403 -36.45 -30.17 2.14
N GLU A 404 -35.63 -29.19 2.40
CA GLU A 404 -36.01 -27.99 3.14
C GLU A 404 -35.59 -26.75 2.37
N HIS A 405 -36.55 -25.84 2.11
CA HIS A 405 -36.29 -24.64 1.34
C HIS A 405 -35.24 -23.74 2.01
N LEU A 406 -34.20 -23.41 1.27
CA LEU A 406 -33.10 -22.54 1.67
C LEU A 406 -33.23 -21.20 0.91
N PRO A 407 -33.62 -20.10 1.56
CA PRO A 407 -33.60 -18.79 0.93
C PRO A 407 -32.14 -18.42 0.54
N PHE A 408 -31.96 -17.93 -0.69
CA PHE A 408 -30.63 -17.55 -1.21
C PHE A 408 -29.91 -16.54 -0.32
N SER A 409 -30.65 -15.67 0.37
CA SER A 409 -30.09 -14.69 1.32
C SER A 409 -29.39 -15.31 2.55
N PHE A 410 -29.51 -16.64 2.76
CA PHE A 410 -28.83 -17.36 3.84
C PHE A 410 -27.52 -17.99 3.39
N ILE A 411 -27.21 -17.88 2.11
CA ILE A 411 -25.93 -18.33 1.55
C ILE A 411 -24.97 -17.16 1.48
N THR A 412 -23.84 -17.27 2.15
CA THR A 412 -22.77 -16.28 2.14
C THR A 412 -21.46 -16.99 1.85
N ASN A 413 -20.64 -16.48 0.91
CA ASN A 413 -19.40 -17.12 0.48
C ASN A 413 -19.59 -18.62 0.17
N ASN A 414 -20.63 -18.94 -0.60
CA ASN A 414 -21.03 -20.31 -0.96
C ASN A 414 -21.40 -21.23 0.21
N THR A 415 -21.60 -20.71 1.42
CA THR A 415 -21.92 -21.49 2.61
C THR A 415 -23.25 -21.04 3.22
N ALA A 416 -24.10 -22.00 3.57
CA ALA A 416 -25.27 -21.75 4.40
C ALA A 416 -24.95 -22.03 5.87
N GLU A 417 -25.04 -21.00 6.72
CA GLU A 417 -24.71 -21.08 8.15
C GLU A 417 -25.95 -21.27 9.03
N ARG A 418 -27.15 -21.08 8.49
CA ARG A 418 -28.41 -21.14 9.23
C ARG A 418 -29.55 -21.65 8.38
N GLN A 419 -30.55 -22.22 9.05
CA GLN A 419 -31.87 -22.54 8.46
C GLN A 419 -32.90 -21.48 8.80
N SER A 420 -34.07 -21.54 8.15
CA SER A 420 -35.23 -20.69 8.47
C SER A 420 -35.80 -21.04 9.85
N ALA A 421 -36.31 -20.02 10.58
CA ALA A 421 -37.04 -20.26 11.84
C ALA A 421 -38.34 -21.04 11.64
N ASN A 422 -38.97 -20.90 10.46
CA ASN A 422 -40.17 -21.63 10.04
C ASN A 422 -39.91 -22.26 8.67
N PRO A 423 -39.16 -23.37 8.62
CA PRO A 423 -38.72 -23.97 7.37
C PRO A 423 -39.90 -24.64 6.63
N LEU A 424 -39.92 -24.53 5.32
CA LEU A 424 -40.76 -25.37 4.48
C LEU A 424 -40.04 -26.69 4.27
N VAL A 425 -40.50 -27.71 4.96
CA VAL A 425 -39.95 -29.08 4.87
C VAL A 425 -40.88 -29.93 4.01
N MET A 426 -40.28 -30.66 3.07
CA MET A 426 -40.94 -31.55 2.14
C MET A 426 -40.34 -32.93 2.23
N PHE A 427 -41.18 -33.95 2.17
CA PHE A 427 -40.75 -35.33 2.12
C PHE A 427 -41.25 -35.98 0.82
N PHE A 428 -40.36 -36.71 0.16
CA PHE A 428 -40.60 -37.46 -1.07
C PHE A 428 -40.23 -38.92 -0.83
N ALA A 429 -41.19 -39.79 -0.90
CA ALA A 429 -40.97 -41.24 -0.81
C ALA A 429 -40.34 -41.81 -2.10
N ARG A 430 -39.58 -42.86 -1.95
CA ARG A 430 -39.02 -43.61 -3.10
C ARG A 430 -40.09 -44.41 -3.80
#